data_ec1b2f67036abcfc97341fed357687be
#
_entry.id   ec1b2f67036abcfc97341fed357687be
#
_cell.length_a   1.000
_cell.length_b   1.000
_cell.length_c   1.000
_cell.angle_alpha   90.00
_cell.angle_beta   90.00
_cell.angle_gamma   90.00
#
_symmetry.space_group_name_H-M   'P 1'
#
loop_
_entity.id
_entity.type
_entity.pdbx_description
1 polymer ?
#
loop_
_entity_poly.entity_id
_entity_poly.type
_entity_poly.pdbx_seq_one_letter_code
_entity_poly.pdbx_strand_id
1 'polypeptide(L)'
;MGESELSNMASADGAQNNKKDGKSGCLMYGFAGVFLFAGLAVMVFVSIKPLFHYWQSGSWDRVPATVLSSTLNSHRSDGSTTYSVDARYRYTYRGQTFTSDEVSQYGGSDNFDDYWQRLGSRLDHARQQNRTVMAWVNPDNPGQAYLDRTLRWGSLVFGFAFGGVFALVGGGLMVLFSRGSKEKSAVSETGTYTSQQKSGHWFMIGFGAVFVLLPAPAYMEVWERVSRGDYAILMVLLFPAAGMGIAFGGWKMRRAYQFFGPSPLVLHPEPGHAGGQVGGQIHLGRSLPREADLDVWLSCIRGRESGSGKDRKTVESVLWQSEQRAWCQPAQTGTDLRFCFDVPAEQLPSSGSGRNYICWRVELEGQVDGRELKRSWDIPVQAGTGASRFILPESHRSADRRERALDALESANQQIEVQQTAEGLPLIRRAGRNLGMKLGLLMFGGIFAGVGTFLFLLAAEEGFMLYIMGSIFGLIGY
;
A
#
# COMPACT_ATOMS: atom_id res chain seq x y z
N MET A 1 -6.24 40.30 27.38
CA MET A 1 -5.81 39.38 26.33
C MET A 1 -6.94 39.28 25.32
N GLY A 2 -6.78 39.86 24.13
CA GLY A 2 -7.90 40.16 23.25
C GLY A 2 -8.22 38.97 22.33
N GLU A 3 -9.47 38.90 21.87
CA GLU A 3 -10.01 37.88 20.91
C GLU A 3 -9.16 37.70 19.66
N SER A 4 -8.33 38.70 19.29
CA SER A 4 -7.40 38.62 18.17
C SER A 4 -6.19 37.70 18.39
N GLU A 5 -5.74 37.53 19.64
CA GLU A 5 -4.61 36.61 19.94
C GLU A 5 -5.06 35.15 19.98
N LEU A 6 -6.25 34.87 20.47
CA LEU A 6 -6.85 33.53 20.43
C LEU A 6 -7.15 33.07 19.00
N SER A 7 -7.58 33.99 18.12
CA SER A 7 -7.78 33.73 16.68
C SER A 7 -6.45 33.42 15.97
N ASN A 8 -5.36 34.09 16.34
CA ASN A 8 -4.04 33.84 15.74
C ASN A 8 -3.38 32.54 16.24
N MET A 9 -3.63 32.12 17.48
CA MET A 9 -3.17 30.84 17.99
C MET A 9 -3.92 29.66 17.36
N ALA A 10 -5.23 29.77 17.19
CA ALA A 10 -6.05 28.75 16.50
C ALA A 10 -5.66 28.60 15.01
N SER A 11 -5.28 29.71 14.35
CA SER A 11 -4.81 29.67 12.97
C SER A 11 -3.39 29.12 12.82
N ALA A 12 -2.51 29.27 13.82
CA ALA A 12 -1.16 28.72 13.80
C ALA A 12 -1.14 27.19 14.05
N ASP A 13 -2.00 26.68 14.95
CA ASP A 13 -2.15 25.24 15.20
C ASP A 13 -2.81 24.52 14.02
N GLY A 14 -3.79 25.15 13.36
CA GLY A 14 -4.38 24.67 12.11
C GLY A 14 -3.38 24.58 10.96
N ALA A 15 -2.42 25.52 10.89
CA ALA A 15 -1.39 25.54 9.85
C ALA A 15 -0.29 24.47 10.06
N GLN A 16 0.02 24.12 11.30
CA GLN A 16 1.01 23.05 11.59
C GLN A 16 0.45 21.63 11.38
N ASN A 17 -0.83 21.40 11.67
CA ASN A 17 -1.49 20.12 11.41
C ASN A 17 -1.71 19.89 9.90
N ASN A 18 -1.98 20.97 9.15
CA ASN A 18 -2.19 20.94 7.69
C ASN A 18 -0.90 20.58 6.90
N LYS A 19 0.29 20.80 7.48
CA LYS A 19 1.58 20.46 6.86
C LYS A 19 1.93 18.95 6.97
N LYS A 20 1.36 18.22 7.94
CA LYS A 20 1.61 16.79 8.15
C LYS A 20 0.79 15.90 7.21
N ASP A 21 -0.46 16.23 6.93
CA ASP A 21 -1.36 15.39 6.12
C ASP A 21 -1.06 15.49 4.62
N GLY A 22 -0.54 16.62 4.16
CA GLY A 22 -0.08 16.81 2.78
C GLY A 22 1.09 15.90 2.37
N LYS A 23 1.97 15.52 3.31
CA LYS A 23 3.11 14.64 3.05
C LYS A 23 2.71 13.16 2.94
N SER A 24 1.67 12.70 3.66
CA SER A 24 1.26 11.31 3.69
C SER A 24 0.69 10.81 2.35
N GLY A 25 -0.12 11.60 1.66
CA GLY A 25 -0.70 11.19 0.37
C GLY A 25 0.36 11.07 -0.75
N CYS A 26 1.36 11.99 -0.83
CA CYS A 26 2.46 11.90 -1.81
C CYS A 26 3.33 10.69 -1.55
N LEU A 27 3.58 10.42 -0.28
CA LEU A 27 4.33 9.25 0.15
C LEU A 27 3.61 7.96 -0.27
N MET A 28 2.29 7.89 -0.13
CA MET A 28 1.49 6.71 -0.51
C MET A 28 1.49 6.47 -2.03
N TYR A 29 1.30 7.51 -2.86
CA TYR A 29 1.39 7.37 -4.33
C TYR A 29 2.84 7.14 -4.77
N GLY A 30 3.82 7.77 -4.13
CA GLY A 30 5.24 7.50 -4.35
C GLY A 30 5.59 6.06 -4.05
N PHE A 31 5.17 5.55 -2.91
CA PHE A 31 5.32 4.16 -2.50
C PHE A 31 4.70 3.19 -3.52
N ALA A 32 3.43 3.39 -3.88
CA ALA A 32 2.74 2.58 -4.88
C ALA A 32 3.44 2.64 -6.25
N GLY A 33 3.93 3.82 -6.64
CA GLY A 33 4.69 4.05 -7.87
C GLY A 33 5.98 3.26 -7.91
N VAL A 34 6.72 3.25 -6.82
CA VAL A 34 7.97 2.48 -6.70
C VAL A 34 7.72 1.00 -6.94
N PHE A 35 6.70 0.39 -6.31
CA PHE A 35 6.35 -1.00 -6.53
C PHE A 35 5.95 -1.27 -7.98
N LEU A 36 5.12 -0.42 -8.57
CA LEU A 36 4.70 -0.56 -9.96
C LEU A 36 5.90 -0.50 -10.92
N PHE A 37 6.75 0.51 -10.79
CA PHE A 37 7.91 0.67 -11.68
C PHE A 37 8.94 -0.44 -11.48
N ALA A 38 9.23 -0.84 -10.24
CA ALA A 38 10.15 -1.95 -9.95
C ALA A 38 9.63 -3.25 -10.56
N GLY A 39 8.34 -3.55 -10.36
CA GLY A 39 7.72 -4.75 -10.94
C GLY A 39 7.78 -4.75 -12.46
N LEU A 40 7.43 -3.65 -13.10
CA LEU A 40 7.50 -3.50 -14.56
C LEU A 40 8.95 -3.62 -15.07
N ALA A 41 9.92 -3.01 -14.38
CA ALA A 41 11.32 -3.09 -14.77
C ALA A 41 11.82 -4.54 -14.73
N VAL A 42 11.58 -5.27 -13.63
CA VAL A 42 11.94 -6.69 -13.53
C VAL A 42 11.29 -7.50 -14.62
N MET A 43 9.99 -7.32 -14.87
CA MET A 43 9.25 -8.03 -15.91
C MET A 43 9.84 -7.77 -17.30
N VAL A 44 10.15 -6.51 -17.62
CA VAL A 44 10.72 -6.11 -18.91
C VAL A 44 12.12 -6.68 -19.10
N PHE A 45 13.03 -6.47 -18.14
CA PHE A 45 14.43 -6.82 -18.32
C PHE A 45 14.72 -8.32 -18.15
N VAL A 46 14.01 -9.01 -17.25
CA VAL A 46 14.25 -10.43 -16.95
C VAL A 46 13.45 -11.35 -17.86
N SER A 47 12.26 -10.92 -18.31
CA SER A 47 11.36 -11.81 -19.08
C SER A 47 11.06 -11.30 -20.48
N ILE A 48 10.54 -10.08 -20.62
CA ILE A 48 10.03 -9.60 -21.92
C ILE A 48 11.18 -9.39 -22.90
N LYS A 49 12.28 -8.75 -22.50
CA LYS A 49 13.42 -8.48 -23.38
C LYS A 49 14.07 -9.77 -23.88
N PRO A 50 14.43 -10.77 -23.05
CA PRO A 50 14.97 -12.05 -23.53
C PRO A 50 13.96 -12.80 -24.45
N LEU A 51 12.68 -12.78 -24.12
CA LEU A 51 11.64 -13.42 -24.92
C LEU A 51 11.52 -12.75 -26.30
N PHE A 52 11.56 -11.43 -26.36
CA PHE A 52 11.56 -10.66 -27.60
C PHE A 52 12.79 -10.99 -28.48
N HIS A 53 13.99 -11.00 -27.90
CA HIS A 53 15.20 -11.37 -28.61
C HIS A 53 15.19 -12.84 -29.08
N TYR A 54 14.64 -13.74 -28.28
CA TYR A 54 14.43 -15.13 -28.70
C TYR A 54 13.53 -15.23 -29.91
N TRP A 55 12.41 -14.50 -29.92
CA TRP A 55 11.48 -14.48 -31.06
C TRP A 55 12.12 -13.84 -32.28
N GLN A 56 12.75 -12.69 -32.14
CA GLN A 56 13.43 -11.97 -33.23
C GLN A 56 14.55 -12.82 -33.87
N SER A 57 15.37 -13.47 -33.04
CA SER A 57 16.46 -14.33 -33.52
C SER A 57 15.97 -15.66 -34.08
N GLY A 58 14.65 -15.91 -34.13
CA GLY A 58 14.04 -17.11 -34.71
C GLY A 58 14.31 -17.28 -36.21
N SER A 59 14.39 -16.14 -36.91
CA SER A 59 14.66 -16.06 -38.36
C SER A 59 16.15 -15.89 -38.71
N TRP A 60 17.06 -15.91 -37.71
CA TRP A 60 18.47 -15.70 -37.96
C TRP A 60 19.15 -16.93 -38.57
N ASP A 61 20.12 -16.66 -39.44
CA ASP A 61 20.86 -17.68 -40.16
C ASP A 61 21.89 -18.40 -39.27
N ARG A 62 21.98 -19.71 -39.42
CA ARG A 62 22.97 -20.52 -38.70
C ARG A 62 24.28 -20.58 -39.50
N VAL A 63 25.37 -20.14 -38.91
CA VAL A 63 26.70 -20.24 -39.50
C VAL A 63 27.71 -20.83 -38.55
N PRO A 64 28.71 -21.55 -39.05
CA PRO A 64 29.78 -22.05 -38.19
C PRO A 64 30.66 -20.88 -37.72
N ALA A 65 30.96 -20.87 -36.42
CA ALA A 65 31.77 -19.88 -35.75
C ALA A 65 32.93 -20.57 -35.01
N THR A 66 34.10 -19.95 -35.01
CA THR A 66 35.27 -20.36 -34.27
C THR A 66 35.42 -19.58 -33.00
N VAL A 67 35.45 -20.24 -31.86
CA VAL A 67 35.64 -19.61 -30.55
C VAL A 67 37.09 -19.20 -30.40
N LEU A 68 37.35 -17.90 -30.23
CA LEU A 68 38.70 -17.35 -30.03
C LEU A 68 39.12 -17.35 -28.55
N SER A 69 38.18 -16.96 -27.68
CA SER A 69 38.35 -16.98 -26.24
C SER A 69 37.06 -17.39 -25.56
N SER A 70 37.14 -18.07 -24.45
CA SER A 70 36.00 -18.39 -23.58
C SER A 70 36.49 -18.37 -22.13
N THR A 71 35.77 -17.64 -21.28
CA THR A 71 36.07 -17.55 -19.85
C THR A 71 34.75 -17.67 -19.08
N LEU A 72 34.69 -18.65 -18.18
CA LEU A 72 33.62 -18.74 -17.20
C LEU A 72 34.03 -17.90 -15.98
N ASN A 73 33.36 -16.81 -15.77
CA ASN A 73 33.55 -15.96 -14.59
C ASN A 73 32.66 -16.44 -13.46
N SER A 74 33.22 -16.46 -12.26
CA SER A 74 32.48 -16.72 -11.04
C SER A 74 32.66 -15.54 -10.09
N HIS A 75 31.56 -14.98 -9.67
CA HIS A 75 31.50 -13.88 -8.70
C HIS A 75 30.97 -14.44 -7.39
N ARG A 76 31.82 -14.48 -6.37
CA ARG A 76 31.44 -14.99 -5.05
C ARG A 76 31.19 -13.83 -4.11
N SER A 77 29.97 -13.76 -3.57
CA SER A 77 29.57 -12.79 -2.57
C SER A 77 28.77 -13.49 -1.47
N ASP A 78 29.14 -13.27 -0.21
CA ASP A 78 28.46 -13.70 1.02
C ASP A 78 27.76 -15.08 0.98
N GLY A 79 28.50 -16.11 0.51
CA GLY A 79 27.99 -17.49 0.46
C GLY A 79 27.20 -17.85 -0.81
N SER A 80 26.96 -16.90 -1.70
CA SER A 80 26.38 -17.13 -3.03
C SER A 80 27.45 -16.96 -4.11
N THR A 81 27.39 -17.78 -5.16
CA THR A 81 28.25 -17.66 -6.34
C THR A 81 27.38 -17.51 -7.56
N THR A 82 27.55 -16.41 -8.30
CA THR A 82 26.93 -16.21 -9.60
C THR A 82 27.91 -16.48 -10.71
N TYR A 83 27.42 -16.82 -11.88
CA TYR A 83 28.23 -17.20 -13.02
C TYR A 83 27.87 -16.39 -14.26
N SER A 84 28.88 -16.04 -15.07
CA SER A 84 28.70 -15.48 -16.39
C SER A 84 29.73 -16.08 -17.36
N VAL A 85 29.44 -16.03 -18.64
CA VAL A 85 30.40 -16.48 -19.68
C VAL A 85 30.70 -15.33 -20.60
N ASP A 86 31.98 -14.99 -20.67
CA ASP A 86 32.52 -14.09 -21.68
C ASP A 86 33.21 -14.92 -22.77
N ALA A 87 32.80 -14.76 -24.02
CA ALA A 87 33.44 -15.44 -25.13
C ALA A 87 33.58 -14.48 -26.32
N ARG A 88 34.67 -14.66 -27.04
CA ARG A 88 34.90 -13.97 -28.32
C ARG A 88 34.99 -15.01 -29.42
N TYR A 89 34.24 -14.79 -30.51
CA TYR A 89 34.17 -15.74 -31.60
C TYR A 89 34.12 -15.04 -32.94
N ARG A 90 34.58 -15.77 -33.98
CA ARG A 90 34.68 -15.32 -35.37
C ARG A 90 33.79 -16.18 -36.25
N TYR A 91 33.09 -15.58 -37.17
CA TYR A 91 32.27 -16.25 -38.19
C TYR A 91 32.35 -15.54 -39.51
N THR A 92 32.03 -16.25 -40.59
CA THR A 92 31.96 -15.68 -41.94
C THR A 92 30.53 -15.73 -42.44
N TYR A 93 30.01 -14.58 -42.85
CA TYR A 93 28.66 -14.46 -43.35
C TYR A 93 28.66 -13.69 -44.65
N ARG A 94 28.09 -14.26 -45.74
CA ARG A 94 28.06 -13.68 -47.09
C ARG A 94 29.44 -13.23 -47.57
N GLY A 95 30.48 -14.00 -47.26
CA GLY A 95 31.86 -13.71 -47.72
C GLY A 95 32.62 -12.70 -46.86
N GLN A 96 32.00 -12.10 -45.86
CA GLN A 96 32.67 -11.19 -44.94
C GLN A 96 32.86 -11.85 -43.55
N THR A 97 34.00 -11.53 -42.92
CA THR A 97 34.35 -12.07 -41.62
C THR A 97 34.00 -11.06 -40.51
N PHE A 98 33.24 -11.56 -39.51
CA PHE A 98 32.81 -10.79 -38.34
C PHE A 98 33.38 -11.40 -37.07
N THR A 99 33.49 -10.58 -36.05
CA THR A 99 33.84 -11.01 -34.69
C THR A 99 32.80 -10.42 -33.71
N SER A 100 32.25 -11.26 -32.82
CA SER A 100 31.29 -10.86 -31.83
C SER A 100 31.67 -11.40 -30.46
N ASP A 101 31.19 -10.74 -29.41
CA ASP A 101 31.28 -11.14 -28.01
C ASP A 101 29.91 -11.40 -27.35
N GLU A 102 28.83 -11.19 -28.09
CA GLU A 102 27.49 -11.49 -27.61
C GLU A 102 27.21 -13.00 -27.59
N VAL A 103 27.31 -13.62 -26.40
CA VAL A 103 27.18 -15.08 -26.26
C VAL A 103 25.75 -15.55 -26.34
N SER A 104 24.82 -14.79 -25.73
CA SER A 104 23.38 -15.10 -25.72
C SER A 104 22.53 -13.85 -25.54
N GLN A 105 21.23 -14.03 -25.66
CA GLN A 105 20.22 -12.98 -25.37
C GLN A 105 20.17 -12.53 -23.90
N TYR A 106 20.83 -13.27 -23.01
CA TYR A 106 20.95 -12.94 -21.59
C TYR A 106 22.25 -12.22 -21.32
N GLY A 107 22.20 -11.18 -20.52
CA GLY A 107 23.38 -10.48 -20.02
C GLY A 107 23.49 -10.60 -18.50
N GLY A 108 24.66 -10.29 -17.97
CA GLY A 108 24.93 -10.30 -16.53
C GLY A 108 25.32 -11.67 -15.99
N SER A 109 25.43 -11.75 -14.66
CA SER A 109 25.75 -12.98 -13.91
C SER A 109 24.56 -13.38 -13.07
N ASP A 110 24.30 -14.69 -12.95
CA ASP A 110 23.24 -15.23 -12.10
C ASP A 110 23.55 -16.69 -11.68
N ASN A 111 22.72 -17.22 -10.79
CA ASN A 111 22.80 -18.58 -10.28
C ASN A 111 21.44 -19.30 -10.29
N PHE A 112 20.53 -18.88 -11.15
CA PHE A 112 19.19 -19.49 -11.26
C PHE A 112 19.24 -20.97 -11.66
N ASP A 113 20.20 -21.32 -12.50
CA ASP A 113 20.42 -22.65 -13.01
C ASP A 113 21.91 -22.84 -13.37
N ASP A 114 22.28 -24.01 -13.88
CA ASP A 114 23.64 -24.32 -14.34
C ASP A 114 23.88 -23.91 -15.81
N TYR A 115 23.08 -23.01 -16.36
CA TYR A 115 23.16 -22.57 -17.75
C TYR A 115 24.55 -22.03 -18.11
N TRP A 116 25.08 -21.10 -17.32
CA TRP A 116 26.38 -20.47 -17.58
C TRP A 116 27.52 -21.49 -17.50
N GLN A 117 27.49 -22.42 -16.54
CA GLN A 117 28.49 -23.45 -16.38
C GLN A 117 28.49 -24.43 -17.56
N ARG A 118 27.30 -24.88 -18.00
CA ARG A 118 27.16 -25.73 -19.19
C ARG A 118 27.59 -25.03 -20.46
N LEU A 119 27.21 -23.78 -20.63
CA LEU A 119 27.58 -22.98 -21.80
C LEU A 119 29.09 -22.75 -21.85
N GLY A 120 29.70 -22.30 -20.74
CA GLY A 120 31.15 -22.11 -20.62
C GLY A 120 31.92 -23.37 -20.94
N SER A 121 31.55 -24.50 -20.34
CA SER A 121 32.19 -25.80 -20.60
C SER A 121 32.08 -26.19 -22.08
N ARG A 122 30.92 -26.02 -22.70
CA ARG A 122 30.70 -26.30 -24.15
C ARG A 122 31.59 -25.43 -25.04
N LEU A 123 31.73 -24.17 -24.76
CA LEU A 123 32.57 -23.25 -25.56
C LEU A 123 34.05 -23.49 -25.33
N ASP A 124 34.48 -23.78 -24.12
CA ASP A 124 35.86 -24.08 -23.81
C ASP A 124 36.31 -25.42 -24.46
N HIS A 125 35.49 -26.46 -24.41
CA HIS A 125 35.75 -27.71 -25.13
C HIS A 125 35.84 -27.51 -26.64
N ALA A 126 34.94 -26.70 -27.24
CA ALA A 126 34.97 -26.41 -28.67
C ALA A 126 36.30 -25.67 -29.04
N ARG A 127 36.72 -24.73 -28.22
CA ARG A 127 37.97 -23.99 -28.41
C ARG A 127 39.20 -24.92 -28.31
N GLN A 128 39.30 -25.76 -27.28
CA GLN A 128 40.42 -26.67 -27.05
C GLN A 128 40.56 -27.71 -28.18
N GLN A 129 39.44 -28.15 -28.74
CA GLN A 129 39.40 -29.15 -29.80
C GLN A 129 39.40 -28.52 -31.23
N ASN A 130 39.56 -27.23 -31.36
CA ASN A 130 39.43 -26.49 -32.63
C ASN A 130 38.15 -26.83 -33.41
N ARG A 131 37.05 -27.09 -32.69
CA ARG A 131 35.75 -27.36 -33.29
C ARG A 131 34.97 -26.08 -33.45
N THR A 132 34.24 -25.97 -34.56
CA THR A 132 33.29 -24.88 -34.78
C THR A 132 32.03 -25.10 -33.94
N VAL A 133 31.45 -24.01 -33.43
CA VAL A 133 30.11 -23.94 -32.86
C VAL A 133 29.16 -23.24 -33.81
N MET A 134 27.88 -23.49 -33.71
CA MET A 134 26.92 -22.78 -34.56
C MET A 134 26.59 -21.42 -33.90
N ALA A 135 26.76 -20.35 -34.68
CA ALA A 135 26.27 -19.02 -34.32
C ALA A 135 25.01 -18.68 -35.09
N TRP A 136 24.12 -17.93 -34.47
CA TRP A 136 22.91 -17.39 -35.07
C TRP A 136 23.19 -15.93 -35.45
N VAL A 137 23.17 -15.62 -36.73
CA VAL A 137 23.55 -14.31 -37.27
C VAL A 137 22.33 -13.59 -37.79
N ASN A 138 22.18 -12.33 -37.40
CA ASN A 138 21.12 -11.46 -37.89
C ASN A 138 21.36 -11.13 -39.40
N PRO A 139 20.47 -11.57 -40.31
CA PRO A 139 20.63 -11.33 -41.75
C PRO A 139 20.57 -9.85 -42.11
N ASP A 140 19.86 -9.03 -41.31
CA ASP A 140 19.72 -7.59 -41.54
C ASP A 140 20.88 -6.77 -40.92
N ASN A 141 21.54 -7.33 -39.90
CA ASN A 141 22.71 -6.74 -39.24
C ASN A 141 23.74 -7.85 -38.92
N PRO A 142 24.58 -8.22 -39.90
CA PRO A 142 25.51 -9.35 -39.75
C PRO A 142 26.56 -9.20 -38.64
N GLY A 143 26.74 -8.02 -38.09
CA GLY A 143 27.59 -7.79 -36.91
C GLY A 143 26.96 -8.33 -35.59
N GLN A 144 25.66 -8.58 -35.57
CA GLN A 144 24.94 -9.10 -34.43
C GLN A 144 24.75 -10.61 -34.55
N ALA A 145 25.26 -11.36 -33.57
CA ALA A 145 25.12 -12.81 -33.54
C ALA A 145 25.12 -13.36 -32.11
N TYR A 146 24.47 -14.52 -31.90
CA TYR A 146 24.47 -15.25 -30.63
C TYR A 146 25.02 -16.66 -30.81
N LEU A 147 25.78 -17.18 -29.84
CA LEU A 147 26.21 -18.57 -29.79
C LEU A 147 25.14 -19.50 -29.19
N ASP A 148 24.28 -18.95 -28.36
CA ASP A 148 23.21 -19.71 -27.75
C ASP A 148 21.89 -18.91 -27.69
N ARG A 149 20.81 -19.59 -28.06
CA ARG A 149 19.44 -19.08 -28.04
C ARG A 149 18.53 -19.82 -27.07
N THR A 150 19.11 -20.64 -26.19
CA THR A 150 18.30 -21.44 -25.25
C THR A 150 17.43 -20.54 -24.38
N LEU A 151 16.13 -20.82 -24.34
CA LEU A 151 15.19 -20.05 -23.50
C LEU A 151 15.22 -20.61 -22.08
N ARG A 152 15.55 -19.74 -21.12
CA ARG A 152 15.64 -20.09 -19.69
C ARG A 152 14.28 -19.90 -19.03
N TRP A 153 13.45 -20.96 -19.04
CA TRP A 153 12.10 -20.91 -18.52
C TRP A 153 12.01 -20.52 -17.04
N GLY A 154 12.96 -20.98 -16.19
CA GLY A 154 13.01 -20.62 -14.78
C GLY A 154 13.14 -19.11 -14.56
N SER A 155 14.07 -18.47 -15.29
CA SER A 155 14.30 -17.02 -15.24
C SER A 155 13.07 -16.25 -15.76
N LEU A 156 12.44 -16.70 -16.86
CA LEU A 156 11.22 -16.08 -17.41
C LEU A 156 10.06 -16.13 -16.43
N VAL A 157 9.78 -17.32 -15.88
CA VAL A 157 8.70 -17.52 -14.90
C VAL A 157 8.95 -16.67 -13.65
N PHE A 158 10.20 -16.64 -13.17
CA PHE A 158 10.57 -15.78 -12.04
C PHE A 158 10.32 -14.31 -12.35
N GLY A 159 10.78 -13.79 -13.48
CA GLY A 159 10.60 -12.38 -13.83
C GLY A 159 9.13 -11.98 -14.02
N PHE A 160 8.30 -12.86 -14.62
CA PHE A 160 6.86 -12.61 -14.73
C PHE A 160 6.15 -12.72 -13.38
N ALA A 161 6.45 -13.73 -12.58
CA ALA A 161 5.82 -13.92 -11.28
C ALA A 161 6.21 -12.81 -10.31
N PHE A 162 7.51 -12.58 -10.13
CA PHE A 162 8.02 -11.56 -9.22
C PHE A 162 7.64 -10.14 -9.68
N GLY A 163 7.96 -9.81 -10.93
CA GLY A 163 7.64 -8.49 -11.48
C GLY A 163 6.15 -8.24 -11.55
N GLY A 164 5.35 -9.26 -11.94
CA GLY A 164 3.90 -9.18 -12.01
C GLY A 164 3.25 -8.91 -10.66
N VAL A 165 3.72 -9.57 -9.60
CA VAL A 165 3.24 -9.34 -8.24
C VAL A 165 3.49 -7.90 -7.81
N PHE A 166 4.71 -7.40 -7.97
CA PHE A 166 5.04 -6.02 -7.61
C PHE A 166 4.23 -5.01 -8.42
N ALA A 167 4.07 -5.23 -9.72
CA ALA A 167 3.27 -4.37 -10.58
C ALA A 167 1.78 -4.39 -10.19
N LEU A 168 1.21 -5.55 -9.86
CA LEU A 168 -0.18 -5.68 -9.40
C LEU A 168 -0.40 -5.00 -8.05
N VAL A 169 0.55 -5.13 -7.13
CA VAL A 169 0.49 -4.45 -5.83
C VAL A 169 0.55 -2.94 -6.00
N GLY A 170 1.54 -2.43 -6.74
CA GLY A 170 1.68 -1.01 -6.98
C GLY A 170 0.49 -0.41 -7.72
N GLY A 171 0.03 -1.07 -8.80
CA GLY A 171 -1.15 -0.67 -9.57
C GLY A 171 -2.44 -0.77 -8.74
N GLY A 172 -2.61 -1.84 -7.97
CA GLY A 172 -3.74 -2.03 -7.06
C GLY A 172 -3.83 -0.94 -5.99
N LEU A 173 -2.70 -0.60 -5.37
CA LEU A 173 -2.61 0.52 -4.41
C LEU A 173 -2.98 1.85 -5.08
N MET A 174 -2.47 2.15 -6.27
CA MET A 174 -2.83 3.37 -7.00
C MET A 174 -4.32 3.46 -7.29
N VAL A 175 -4.94 2.36 -7.72
CA VAL A 175 -6.39 2.28 -7.97
C VAL A 175 -7.17 2.49 -6.68
N LEU A 176 -6.75 1.88 -5.57
CA LEU A 176 -7.39 2.06 -4.26
C LEU A 176 -7.32 3.51 -3.77
N PHE A 177 -6.13 4.12 -3.86
CA PHE A 177 -5.95 5.53 -3.47
C PHE A 177 -6.76 6.49 -4.37
N SER A 178 -6.90 6.18 -5.66
CA SER A 178 -7.71 6.98 -6.57
C SER A 178 -9.22 6.79 -6.36
N ARG A 179 -9.66 5.60 -5.93
CA ARG A 179 -11.08 5.29 -5.67
C ARG A 179 -11.54 5.78 -4.30
N GLY A 180 -10.66 5.76 -3.29
CA GLY A 180 -10.97 6.28 -1.95
C GLY A 180 -11.43 7.75 -1.95
N SER A 181 -11.08 8.51 -3.00
CA SER A 181 -11.54 9.89 -3.20
C SER A 181 -12.87 10.00 -3.96
N LYS A 182 -13.46 8.92 -4.47
CA LYS A 182 -14.63 8.95 -5.36
C LYS A 182 -15.84 8.14 -4.91
N GLU A 183 -15.72 7.35 -3.86
CA GLU A 183 -16.83 6.54 -3.38
C GLU A 183 -17.81 7.42 -2.58
N LYS A 184 -18.65 8.19 -3.31
CA LYS A 184 -19.86 8.76 -2.73
C LYS A 184 -20.71 7.61 -2.25
N SER A 185 -21.25 7.69 -1.04
CA SER A 185 -22.22 6.70 -0.54
C SER A 185 -23.28 6.48 -1.61
N ALA A 186 -23.39 5.27 -2.12
CA ALA A 186 -24.38 4.95 -3.14
C ALA A 186 -25.76 5.11 -2.50
N VAL A 187 -26.53 6.09 -2.99
CA VAL A 187 -27.93 6.26 -2.62
C VAL A 187 -28.71 5.20 -3.36
N SER A 188 -29.42 4.34 -2.63
CA SER A 188 -30.44 3.48 -3.22
C SER A 188 -31.64 4.35 -3.60
N GLU A 189 -32.40 3.96 -4.63
CA GLU A 189 -33.65 4.61 -5.04
C GLU A 189 -34.67 4.80 -3.89
N THR A 190 -34.45 4.16 -2.77
CA THR A 190 -35.28 4.20 -1.54
C THR A 190 -34.74 5.13 -0.44
N GLY A 191 -33.82 6.06 -0.72
CA GLY A 191 -33.28 6.96 0.33
C GLY A 191 -32.39 6.27 1.37
N THR A 192 -31.85 5.10 1.03
CA THR A 192 -31.00 4.31 1.93
C THR A 192 -29.53 4.44 1.51
N TYR A 193 -28.69 4.85 2.45
CA TYR A 193 -27.25 5.03 2.23
C TYR A 193 -26.48 3.79 2.67
N THR A 194 -25.60 3.29 1.82
CA THR A 194 -24.72 2.16 2.15
C THR A 194 -23.38 2.65 2.67
N SER A 195 -22.81 1.96 3.68
CA SER A 195 -21.50 2.34 4.24
C SER A 195 -20.35 2.13 3.27
N GLN A 196 -19.32 2.99 3.34
CA GLN A 196 -18.19 3.02 2.40
C GLN A 196 -17.18 1.85 2.56
N GLN A 197 -17.22 1.05 3.61
CA GLN A 197 -16.15 0.11 3.99
C GLN A 197 -16.26 -1.31 3.39
N LYS A 198 -16.63 -1.48 2.12
CA LYS A 198 -16.92 -2.83 1.57
C LYS A 198 -15.74 -3.73 1.17
N SER A 199 -14.55 -3.25 0.84
CA SER A 199 -13.57 -4.08 0.11
C SER A 199 -12.10 -4.07 0.58
N GLY A 200 -11.71 -3.20 1.48
CA GLY A 200 -10.30 -3.06 1.91
C GLY A 200 -9.66 -4.32 2.51
N HIS A 201 -10.47 -5.15 3.17
CA HIS A 201 -9.98 -6.38 3.79
C HIS A 201 -9.49 -7.43 2.78
N TRP A 202 -10.12 -7.55 1.60
CA TRP A 202 -9.68 -8.47 0.57
C TRP A 202 -8.33 -8.10 -0.01
N PHE A 203 -8.09 -6.78 -0.14
CA PHE A 203 -6.79 -6.29 -0.55
C PHE A 203 -5.69 -6.66 0.45
N MET A 204 -5.92 -6.45 1.75
CA MET A 204 -4.94 -6.82 2.78
C MET A 204 -4.67 -8.32 2.80
N ILE A 205 -5.71 -9.16 2.67
CA ILE A 205 -5.53 -10.61 2.61
C ILE A 205 -4.72 -11.02 1.37
N GLY A 206 -5.08 -10.50 0.19
CA GLY A 206 -4.37 -10.80 -1.05
C GLY A 206 -2.92 -10.31 -1.02
N PHE A 207 -2.68 -9.10 -0.52
CA PHE A 207 -1.35 -8.54 -0.36
C PHE A 207 -0.48 -9.37 0.61
N GLY A 208 -1.04 -9.74 1.76
CA GLY A 208 -0.35 -10.61 2.71
C GLY A 208 -0.03 -11.99 2.12
N ALA A 209 -0.95 -12.58 1.36
CA ALA A 209 -0.71 -13.86 0.68
C ALA A 209 0.46 -13.79 -0.33
N VAL A 210 0.58 -12.65 -1.02
CA VAL A 210 1.71 -12.41 -1.93
C VAL A 210 3.04 -12.45 -1.20
N PHE A 211 3.16 -11.78 -0.04
CA PHE A 211 4.37 -11.78 0.76
C PHE A 211 4.75 -13.17 1.29
N VAL A 212 3.76 -14.04 1.49
CA VAL A 212 4.00 -15.44 1.88
C VAL A 212 4.45 -16.29 0.68
N LEU A 213 3.82 -16.12 -0.47
CA LEU A 213 4.04 -17.00 -1.63
C LEU A 213 5.26 -16.61 -2.47
N LEU A 214 5.60 -15.31 -2.51
CA LEU A 214 6.69 -14.81 -3.33
C LEU A 214 8.05 -15.47 -3.03
N PRO A 215 8.49 -15.59 -1.76
CA PRO A 215 9.76 -16.22 -1.44
C PRO A 215 9.67 -17.76 -1.32
N ALA A 216 8.57 -18.40 -1.72
CA ALA A 216 8.37 -19.84 -1.59
C ALA A 216 9.50 -20.71 -2.15
N PRO A 217 10.11 -20.39 -3.31
CA PRO A 217 11.26 -21.16 -3.80
C PRO A 217 12.45 -21.13 -2.85
N ALA A 218 12.69 -19.98 -2.21
CA ALA A 218 13.80 -19.82 -1.27
C ALA A 218 13.59 -20.62 0.03
N TYR A 219 12.35 -20.94 0.41
CA TYR A 219 12.10 -21.75 1.63
C TYR A 219 12.68 -23.15 1.54
N MET A 220 12.76 -23.72 0.35
CA MET A 220 13.35 -25.06 0.14
C MET A 220 14.85 -25.06 0.43
N GLU A 221 15.51 -23.92 0.23
CA GLU A 221 16.95 -23.80 0.46
C GLU A 221 17.31 -23.42 1.91
N VAL A 222 16.34 -22.88 2.68
CA VAL A 222 16.60 -22.37 4.04
C VAL A 222 17.26 -23.43 4.92
N TRP A 223 16.69 -24.64 4.94
CA TRP A 223 17.23 -25.72 5.79
C TRP A 223 18.65 -26.10 5.39
N GLU A 224 18.92 -26.23 4.11
CA GLU A 224 20.22 -26.61 3.58
C GLU A 224 21.28 -25.53 3.83
N ARG A 225 20.95 -24.25 3.68
CA ARG A 225 21.88 -23.15 3.95
C ARG A 225 22.16 -22.97 5.44
N VAL A 226 21.14 -23.05 6.27
CA VAL A 226 21.27 -22.96 7.74
C VAL A 226 22.16 -24.09 8.27
N SER A 227 22.03 -25.34 7.74
CA SER A 227 22.87 -26.46 8.13
C SER A 227 24.36 -26.31 7.71
N ARG A 228 24.63 -25.44 6.73
CA ARG A 228 25.99 -25.05 6.31
C ARG A 228 26.54 -23.83 7.08
N GLY A 229 25.76 -23.26 8.03
CA GLY A 229 26.15 -22.09 8.81
C GLY A 229 25.82 -20.73 8.18
N ASP A 230 25.10 -20.70 7.05
CA ASP A 230 24.63 -19.46 6.42
C ASP A 230 23.29 -19.03 7.04
N TYR A 231 23.36 -18.24 8.12
CA TYR A 231 22.16 -17.73 8.81
C TYR A 231 21.52 -16.52 8.15
N ALA A 232 22.17 -15.89 7.16
CA ALA A 232 21.61 -14.73 6.45
C ALA A 232 20.32 -15.11 5.69
N ILE A 233 20.22 -16.37 5.23
CA ILE A 233 19.01 -16.90 4.59
C ILE A 233 17.74 -16.78 5.47
N LEU A 234 17.88 -16.74 6.80
CA LEU A 234 16.74 -16.58 7.72
C LEU A 234 16.01 -15.25 7.53
N MET A 235 16.67 -14.22 6.97
CA MET A 235 16.00 -12.96 6.62
C MET A 235 14.86 -13.16 5.62
N VAL A 236 14.90 -14.19 4.79
CA VAL A 236 13.79 -14.55 3.88
C VAL A 236 12.51 -14.85 4.64
N LEU A 237 12.59 -15.35 5.88
CA LEU A 237 11.43 -15.65 6.70
C LEU A 237 10.72 -14.41 7.25
N LEU A 238 11.34 -13.22 7.16
CA LEU A 238 10.67 -11.95 7.50
C LEU A 238 9.52 -11.64 6.54
N PHE A 239 9.63 -12.03 5.27
CA PHE A 239 8.56 -11.82 4.28
C PHE A 239 7.27 -12.56 4.65
N PRO A 240 7.29 -13.90 4.86
CA PRO A 240 6.07 -14.60 5.27
C PRO A 240 5.57 -14.16 6.65
N ALA A 241 6.45 -13.80 7.58
CA ALA A 241 6.03 -13.27 8.88
C ALA A 241 5.24 -11.95 8.73
N ALA A 242 5.76 -11.00 7.95
CA ALA A 242 5.07 -9.75 7.61
C ALA A 242 3.77 -10.02 6.84
N GLY A 243 3.81 -10.92 5.84
CA GLY A 243 2.65 -11.31 5.04
C GLY A 243 1.52 -11.91 5.88
N MET A 244 1.84 -12.80 6.80
CA MET A 244 0.88 -13.38 7.74
C MET A 244 0.27 -12.31 8.66
N GLY A 245 1.07 -11.36 9.16
CA GLY A 245 0.57 -10.24 9.96
C GLY A 245 -0.44 -9.38 9.21
N ILE A 246 -0.12 -9.01 7.95
CA ILE A 246 -1.01 -8.23 7.07
C ILE A 246 -2.30 -9.02 6.75
N ALA A 247 -2.18 -10.29 6.39
CA ALA A 247 -3.32 -11.14 6.08
C ALA A 247 -4.23 -11.36 7.29
N PHE A 248 -3.65 -11.51 8.48
CA PHE A 248 -4.38 -11.61 9.75
C PHE A 248 -5.14 -10.32 10.06
N GLY A 249 -4.52 -9.14 9.84
CA GLY A 249 -5.19 -7.84 9.94
C GLY A 249 -6.41 -7.75 9.01
N GLY A 250 -6.24 -8.11 7.74
CA GLY A 250 -7.33 -8.19 6.76
C GLY A 250 -8.44 -9.18 7.16
N TRP A 251 -8.07 -10.34 7.68
CA TRP A 251 -9.03 -11.33 8.17
C TRP A 251 -9.81 -10.83 9.41
N LYS A 252 -9.15 -10.14 10.35
CA LYS A 252 -9.80 -9.50 11.50
C LYS A 252 -10.81 -8.45 11.04
N MET A 253 -10.45 -7.60 10.08
CA MET A 253 -11.37 -6.62 9.47
C MET A 253 -12.56 -7.30 8.79
N ARG A 254 -12.32 -8.37 8.03
CA ARG A 254 -13.39 -9.15 7.39
C ARG A 254 -14.34 -9.77 8.43
N ARG A 255 -13.81 -10.36 9.50
CA ARG A 255 -14.62 -10.91 10.59
C ARG A 255 -15.45 -9.84 11.27
N ALA A 256 -14.89 -8.66 11.54
CA ALA A 256 -15.64 -7.54 12.10
C ALA A 256 -16.75 -7.07 11.15
N TYR A 257 -16.47 -6.99 9.84
CA TYR A 257 -17.50 -6.65 8.86
C TYR A 257 -18.63 -7.69 8.79
N GLN A 258 -18.29 -8.98 8.75
CA GLN A 258 -19.29 -10.06 8.71
C GLN A 258 -20.11 -10.16 9.99
N PHE A 259 -19.52 -9.81 11.14
CA PHE A 259 -20.19 -9.86 12.43
C PHE A 259 -21.34 -8.86 12.53
N PHE A 260 -21.14 -7.63 12.06
CA PHE A 260 -22.15 -6.57 12.09
C PHE A 260 -23.03 -6.54 10.85
N GLY A 261 -22.60 -7.15 9.76
CA GLY A 261 -23.28 -7.12 8.45
C GLY A 261 -23.30 -5.75 7.76
N PRO A 262 -24.08 -5.62 6.70
CA PRO A 262 -24.35 -4.34 6.07
C PRO A 262 -25.11 -3.45 7.04
N SER A 263 -24.73 -2.18 7.11
CA SER A 263 -25.30 -1.20 8.01
C SER A 263 -25.94 -0.07 7.18
N PRO A 264 -27.16 -0.26 6.65
CA PRO A 264 -27.85 0.77 5.91
C PRO A 264 -28.26 1.93 6.82
N LEU A 265 -28.06 3.16 6.35
CA LEU A 265 -28.49 4.39 6.99
C LEU A 265 -29.72 4.94 6.25
N VAL A 266 -30.79 5.19 6.97
CA VAL A 266 -31.98 5.95 6.51
C VAL A 266 -31.92 7.34 7.13
N LEU A 267 -31.87 8.37 6.27
CA LEU A 267 -31.78 9.77 6.69
C LEU A 267 -33.17 10.40 6.78
N HIS A 268 -33.38 11.30 7.77
CA HIS A 268 -34.58 12.13 7.83
C HIS A 268 -34.28 13.42 8.62
N PRO A 269 -34.61 14.62 8.07
CA PRO A 269 -35.11 14.83 6.71
C PRO A 269 -34.08 14.43 5.65
N GLU A 270 -34.53 14.17 4.44
CA GLU A 270 -33.68 13.88 3.28
C GLU A 270 -33.93 14.92 2.20
N PRO A 271 -32.93 15.76 1.89
CA PRO A 271 -31.63 15.89 2.53
C PRO A 271 -31.70 16.42 3.96
N GLY A 272 -30.61 16.28 4.76
CA GLY A 272 -30.49 16.93 6.06
C GLY A 272 -30.43 18.46 5.94
N HIS A 273 -30.64 19.19 7.04
CA HIS A 273 -30.72 20.67 7.00
C HIS A 273 -29.67 21.33 7.91
N ALA A 274 -28.84 22.20 7.33
CA ALA A 274 -28.04 23.19 8.05
C ALA A 274 -28.94 24.35 8.45
N GLY A 275 -29.04 24.66 9.73
CA GLY A 275 -30.06 25.52 10.35
C GLY A 275 -31.31 24.79 10.84
N GLY A 276 -31.30 23.46 10.76
CA GLY A 276 -32.33 22.56 11.22
C GLY A 276 -31.75 21.31 11.82
N GLN A 277 -32.29 20.16 11.46
CA GLN A 277 -31.85 18.86 12.02
C GLN A 277 -31.31 17.94 10.94
N VAL A 278 -30.35 17.09 11.36
CA VAL A 278 -29.87 15.93 10.65
C VAL A 278 -30.09 14.72 11.55
N GLY A 279 -31.10 13.91 11.23
CA GLY A 279 -31.38 12.69 11.96
C GLY A 279 -31.34 11.47 11.07
N GLY A 280 -31.18 10.30 11.67
CA GLY A 280 -31.12 9.07 10.92
C GLY A 280 -31.31 7.83 11.78
N GLN A 281 -31.50 6.72 11.09
CA GLN A 281 -31.59 5.39 11.65
C GLN A 281 -30.62 4.46 10.90
N ILE A 282 -29.72 3.82 11.65
CA ILE A 282 -28.77 2.84 11.12
C ILE A 282 -29.26 1.46 11.57
N HIS A 283 -29.47 0.54 10.65
CA HIS A 283 -29.84 -0.82 10.96
C HIS A 283 -28.60 -1.71 11.06
N LEU A 284 -28.46 -2.41 12.19
CA LEU A 284 -27.47 -3.46 12.38
C LEU A 284 -28.18 -4.81 12.46
N GLY A 285 -27.77 -5.76 11.62
CA GLY A 285 -28.36 -7.10 11.56
C GLY A 285 -28.12 -7.99 12.81
N ARG A 286 -27.73 -7.38 13.93
CA ARG A 286 -27.44 -8.07 15.20
C ARG A 286 -28.13 -7.39 16.37
N SER A 287 -28.64 -8.19 17.30
CA SER A 287 -29.20 -7.67 18.56
C SER A 287 -28.08 -7.19 19.47
N LEU A 288 -28.14 -5.93 19.85
CA LEU A 288 -27.22 -5.27 20.77
C LEU A 288 -27.91 -4.97 22.09
N PRO A 289 -27.17 -4.90 23.23
CA PRO A 289 -27.68 -4.33 24.45
C PRO A 289 -28.17 -2.89 24.24
N ARG A 290 -29.20 -2.49 25.03
CA ARG A 290 -29.70 -1.08 24.96
C ARG A 290 -28.65 -0.04 25.38
N GLU A 291 -27.70 -0.47 26.18
CA GLU A 291 -26.60 0.33 26.74
C GLU A 291 -25.30 0.15 25.96
N ALA A 292 -25.38 -0.34 24.70
CA ALA A 292 -24.19 -0.48 23.88
C ALA A 292 -23.52 0.89 23.67
N ASP A 293 -22.22 0.93 23.93
CA ASP A 293 -21.39 2.15 23.79
C ASP A 293 -21.05 2.37 22.33
N LEU A 294 -21.94 3.08 21.65
CA LEU A 294 -21.83 3.37 20.23
C LEU A 294 -22.03 4.86 20.00
N ASP A 295 -20.99 5.53 19.50
CA ASP A 295 -20.99 6.95 19.22
C ASP A 295 -21.24 7.23 17.74
N VAL A 296 -22.08 8.22 17.48
CA VAL A 296 -22.34 8.76 16.16
C VAL A 296 -21.74 10.14 16.07
N TRP A 297 -20.94 10.36 15.05
CA TRP A 297 -20.33 11.64 14.72
C TRP A 297 -20.96 12.21 13.47
N LEU A 298 -21.29 13.48 13.48
CA LEU A 298 -21.68 14.23 12.30
C LEU A 298 -20.64 15.31 12.02
N SER A 299 -20.00 15.25 10.87
CA SER A 299 -18.92 16.16 10.49
C SER A 299 -19.24 16.90 9.20
N CYS A 300 -19.05 18.22 9.19
CA CYS A 300 -18.99 19.07 8.00
C CYS A 300 -17.54 19.17 7.55
N ILE A 301 -17.24 18.65 6.36
CA ILE A 301 -15.88 18.50 5.84
C ILE A 301 -15.72 19.32 4.57
N ARG A 302 -14.68 20.14 4.52
CA ARG A 302 -14.26 20.85 3.32
C ARG A 302 -13.12 20.11 2.67
N GLY A 303 -13.34 19.63 1.44
CA GLY A 303 -12.27 19.13 0.58
C GLY A 303 -11.76 20.26 -0.33
N ARG A 304 -10.47 20.49 -0.34
CA ARG A 304 -9.78 21.41 -1.24
C ARG A 304 -8.67 20.69 -1.98
N GLU A 305 -8.58 20.93 -3.29
CA GLU A 305 -7.43 20.52 -4.06
C GLU A 305 -6.28 21.48 -3.77
N SER A 306 -5.18 20.95 -3.24
CA SER A 306 -3.94 21.67 -2.98
C SER A 306 -2.83 21.12 -3.85
N GLY A 307 -1.95 21.99 -4.37
CA GLY A 307 -0.84 21.65 -5.26
C GLY A 307 -1.07 22.05 -6.71
N SER A 308 0.01 22.06 -7.49
CA SER A 308 0.03 22.43 -8.90
C SER A 308 0.59 21.29 -9.75
N GLY A 309 0.08 21.11 -10.97
CA GLY A 309 0.58 20.11 -11.92
C GLY A 309 0.32 18.67 -11.49
N LYS A 310 1.38 17.84 -11.39
CA LYS A 310 1.32 16.43 -11.01
C LYS A 310 1.14 16.19 -9.49
N ASP A 311 1.34 17.22 -8.66
CA ASP A 311 1.31 17.14 -7.20
C ASP A 311 -0.03 17.57 -6.58
N ARG A 312 -1.12 17.47 -7.33
CA ARG A 312 -2.47 17.82 -6.86
C ARG A 312 -3.00 16.81 -5.85
N LYS A 313 -3.46 17.32 -4.70
CA LYS A 313 -4.05 16.52 -3.63
C LYS A 313 -5.31 17.17 -3.13
N THR A 314 -6.30 16.35 -2.77
CA THR A 314 -7.46 16.81 -2.01
C THR A 314 -7.13 16.72 -0.53
N VAL A 315 -7.15 17.87 0.14
CA VAL A 315 -6.99 17.99 1.60
C VAL A 315 -8.38 18.19 2.19
N GLU A 316 -8.77 17.29 3.08
CA GLU A 316 -10.00 17.41 3.85
C GLU A 316 -9.73 18.13 5.17
N SER A 317 -10.55 19.12 5.51
CA SER A 317 -10.55 19.82 6.78
C SER A 317 -11.93 19.81 7.39
N VAL A 318 -12.04 19.45 8.67
CA VAL A 318 -13.31 19.48 9.41
C VAL A 318 -13.62 20.93 9.75
N LEU A 319 -14.76 21.42 9.29
CA LEU A 319 -15.26 22.77 9.58
C LEU A 319 -16.08 22.78 10.86
N TRP A 320 -16.86 21.74 11.08
CA TRP A 320 -17.71 21.56 12.23
C TRP A 320 -17.92 20.07 12.49
N GLN A 321 -18.03 19.70 13.74
CA GLN A 321 -18.27 18.32 14.17
C GLN A 321 -19.10 18.30 15.44
N SER A 322 -20.03 17.35 15.51
CA SER A 322 -20.81 17.07 16.72
C SER A 322 -20.84 15.55 16.93
N GLU A 323 -20.93 15.17 18.17
CA GLU A 323 -20.90 13.80 18.64
C GLU A 323 -22.11 13.52 19.51
N GLN A 324 -22.69 12.32 19.37
CA GLN A 324 -23.83 11.88 20.14
C GLN A 324 -23.80 10.36 20.33
N ARG A 325 -24.18 9.85 21.50
CA ARG A 325 -24.39 8.41 21.70
C ARG A 325 -25.63 7.96 20.93
N ALA A 326 -25.52 6.86 20.19
CA ALA A 326 -26.61 6.27 19.46
C ALA A 326 -27.69 5.72 20.40
N TRP A 327 -28.95 5.99 20.09
CA TRP A 327 -30.08 5.40 20.83
C TRP A 327 -30.46 4.04 20.24
N CYS A 328 -30.07 2.98 20.97
CA CYS A 328 -30.26 1.59 20.54
C CYS A 328 -31.69 1.14 20.79
N GLN A 329 -32.39 0.67 19.75
CA GLN A 329 -33.73 0.08 19.84
C GLN A 329 -33.73 -1.33 19.24
N PRO A 330 -34.39 -2.32 19.90
CA PRO A 330 -34.59 -3.63 19.30
C PRO A 330 -35.43 -3.52 18.02
N ALA A 331 -34.96 -4.17 16.95
CA ALA A 331 -35.69 -4.31 15.68
C ALA A 331 -36.11 -5.78 15.49
N GLN A 332 -36.98 -6.06 14.48
CA GLN A 332 -37.38 -7.46 14.18
C GLN A 332 -36.19 -8.35 13.84
N THR A 333 -35.16 -7.80 13.18
CA THR A 333 -33.95 -8.50 12.82
C THR A 333 -32.74 -7.66 13.22
N GLY A 334 -32.40 -7.64 14.54
CA GLY A 334 -31.22 -6.91 15.00
C GLY A 334 -31.51 -5.68 15.84
N THR A 335 -30.78 -4.59 15.62
CA THR A 335 -30.89 -3.34 16.39
C THR A 335 -30.90 -2.14 15.46
N ASP A 336 -31.82 -1.22 15.71
CA ASP A 336 -31.87 0.09 15.08
C ASP A 336 -31.20 1.13 15.96
N LEU A 337 -30.22 1.83 15.40
CA LEU A 337 -29.49 2.90 16.06
C LEU A 337 -30.03 4.24 15.54
N ARG A 338 -30.61 5.06 16.41
CA ARG A 338 -31.14 6.37 16.06
C ARG A 338 -30.26 7.48 16.58
N PHE A 339 -30.16 8.54 15.77
CA PHE A 339 -29.46 9.77 16.13
C PHE A 339 -30.21 10.99 15.58
N CYS A 340 -29.96 12.15 16.19
CA CYS A 340 -30.54 13.41 15.75
C CYS A 340 -29.67 14.58 16.23
N PHE A 341 -29.03 15.27 15.28
CA PHE A 341 -28.20 16.44 15.53
C PHE A 341 -28.95 17.72 15.19
N ASP A 342 -28.85 18.72 16.07
CA ASP A 342 -29.25 20.09 15.78
C ASP A 342 -28.04 20.79 15.13
N VAL A 343 -28.20 21.23 13.88
CA VAL A 343 -27.11 21.82 13.10
C VAL A 343 -27.24 23.34 13.05
N PRO A 344 -26.22 24.11 13.45
CA PRO A 344 -26.25 25.56 13.37
C PRO A 344 -26.47 26.10 11.95
N ALA A 345 -27.17 27.23 11.83
CA ALA A 345 -27.52 27.79 10.55
C ALA A 345 -26.33 28.39 9.76
N GLU A 346 -25.25 28.72 10.48
CA GLU A 346 -24.02 29.23 9.89
C GLU A 346 -23.19 28.15 9.18
N GLN A 347 -23.54 26.87 9.32
CA GLN A 347 -22.82 25.78 8.67
C GLN A 347 -23.14 25.70 7.18
N LEU A 348 -22.11 25.38 6.39
CA LEU A 348 -22.21 25.35 4.95
C LEU A 348 -22.97 24.10 4.45
N PRO A 349 -23.90 24.23 3.51
CA PRO A 349 -24.56 23.09 2.88
C PRO A 349 -23.59 22.27 2.02
N SER A 350 -23.97 21.03 1.71
CA SER A 350 -23.25 20.20 0.76
C SER A 350 -23.14 20.91 -0.58
N SER A 351 -21.93 21.06 -1.10
CA SER A 351 -21.70 21.77 -2.36
C SER A 351 -20.48 21.25 -3.10
N GLY A 352 -20.47 21.43 -4.40
CA GLY A 352 -19.34 21.10 -5.27
C GLY A 352 -19.18 19.60 -5.51
N SER A 353 -18.24 19.27 -6.38
CA SER A 353 -17.78 17.91 -6.65
C SER A 353 -16.38 17.96 -7.23
N GLY A 354 -15.58 16.96 -6.92
CA GLY A 354 -14.22 16.83 -7.46
C GLY A 354 -13.18 17.65 -6.67
N ARG A 355 -12.82 18.85 -7.14
CA ARG A 355 -11.66 19.59 -6.63
C ARG A 355 -11.88 20.38 -5.35
N ASN A 356 -13.05 21.01 -5.25
CA ASN A 356 -13.46 21.75 -4.05
C ASN A 356 -14.88 21.34 -3.73
N TYR A 357 -15.10 20.84 -2.53
CA TYR A 357 -16.40 20.38 -2.11
C TYR A 357 -16.61 20.59 -0.62
N ILE A 358 -17.87 20.64 -0.23
CA ILE A 358 -18.32 20.49 1.15
C ILE A 358 -19.15 19.23 1.20
N CYS A 359 -18.74 18.27 2.02
CA CYS A 359 -19.51 17.06 2.28
C CYS A 359 -19.83 16.94 3.77
N TRP A 360 -20.92 16.26 4.04
CA TRP A 360 -21.31 15.91 5.38
C TRP A 360 -21.16 14.40 5.56
N ARG A 361 -20.54 14.01 6.65
CA ARG A 361 -20.24 12.61 6.94
C ARG A 361 -20.81 12.21 8.29
N VAL A 362 -21.58 11.11 8.29
CA VAL A 362 -21.99 10.41 9.50
C VAL A 362 -21.01 9.28 9.73
N GLU A 363 -20.44 9.19 10.91
CA GLU A 363 -19.56 8.10 11.33
C GLU A 363 -20.16 7.42 12.57
N LEU A 364 -20.14 6.09 12.59
CA LEU A 364 -20.54 5.27 13.72
C LEU A 364 -19.31 4.52 14.22
N GLU A 365 -18.97 4.71 15.48
CA GLU A 365 -17.84 4.06 16.13
C GLU A 365 -18.24 3.46 17.49
N GLY A 366 -17.58 2.38 17.88
CA GLY A 366 -17.72 1.79 19.19
C GLY A 366 -17.18 0.38 19.26
N GLN A 367 -17.33 -0.26 20.43
CA GLN A 367 -16.91 -1.63 20.65
C GLN A 367 -18.09 -2.49 21.14
N VAL A 368 -18.28 -3.64 20.51
CA VAL A 368 -19.30 -4.62 20.89
C VAL A 368 -18.68 -6.01 20.93
N ASP A 369 -18.81 -6.70 22.03
CA ASP A 369 -18.23 -8.05 22.24
C ASP A 369 -16.73 -8.10 21.90
N GLY A 370 -15.97 -7.06 22.28
CA GLY A 370 -14.53 -6.95 22.01
C GLY A 370 -14.16 -6.70 20.54
N ARG A 371 -15.14 -6.36 19.69
CA ARG A 371 -14.93 -6.05 18.28
C ARG A 371 -15.23 -4.59 18.00
N GLU A 372 -14.34 -3.95 17.26
CA GLU A 372 -14.50 -2.58 16.81
C GLU A 372 -15.54 -2.51 15.68
N LEU A 373 -16.54 -1.66 15.87
CA LEU A 373 -17.49 -1.24 14.84
C LEU A 373 -17.10 0.15 14.37
N LYS A 374 -16.78 0.29 13.09
CA LYS A 374 -16.54 1.58 12.45
C LYS A 374 -17.24 1.60 11.10
N ARG A 375 -18.13 2.59 10.89
CA ARG A 375 -18.87 2.77 9.65
C ARG A 375 -18.97 4.26 9.31
N SER A 376 -19.00 4.60 8.02
CA SER A 376 -19.15 5.98 7.56
C SER A 376 -20.08 6.08 6.35
N TRP A 377 -20.81 7.19 6.29
CA TRP A 377 -21.74 7.53 5.20
C TRP A 377 -21.59 8.99 4.88
N ASP A 378 -21.40 9.33 3.60
CA ASP A 378 -21.52 10.70 3.15
C ASP A 378 -22.98 10.96 2.81
N ILE A 379 -23.54 12.05 3.36
CA ILE A 379 -24.95 12.41 3.26
C ILE A 379 -25.13 13.80 2.64
N PRO A 380 -26.23 14.04 1.92
CA PRO A 380 -26.57 15.38 1.46
C PRO A 380 -27.16 16.22 2.59
N VAL A 381 -26.68 17.46 2.73
CA VAL A 381 -27.22 18.47 3.65
C VAL A 381 -27.42 19.76 2.89
N GLN A 382 -28.59 20.37 3.01
CA GLN A 382 -28.92 21.65 2.40
C GLN A 382 -29.22 22.71 3.47
N ALA A 383 -29.20 23.99 3.10
CA ALA A 383 -29.63 25.05 4.01
C ALA A 383 -31.18 24.99 4.21
N GLY A 384 -31.62 25.08 5.46
CA GLY A 384 -33.05 25.02 5.78
C GLY A 384 -33.35 24.72 7.25
N THR A 385 -34.61 24.69 7.62
CA THR A 385 -35.07 24.51 9.01
C THR A 385 -35.88 23.21 9.21
N GLY A 386 -35.57 22.17 8.42
CA GLY A 386 -36.30 20.90 8.52
C GLY A 386 -36.06 20.17 9.85
N ALA A 387 -37.10 19.59 10.42
CA ALA A 387 -37.04 18.79 11.64
C ALA A 387 -37.03 17.29 11.32
N SER A 388 -36.31 16.52 12.14
CA SER A 388 -36.22 15.05 12.01
C SER A 388 -37.43 14.39 12.70
N ARG A 389 -37.93 13.29 12.10
CA ARG A 389 -38.87 12.37 12.76
C ARG A 389 -38.20 11.49 13.84
N PHE A 390 -36.88 11.37 13.81
CA PHE A 390 -36.13 10.56 14.76
C PHE A 390 -35.82 11.40 16.01
N ILE A 391 -36.84 11.67 16.81
CA ILE A 391 -36.70 12.44 18.05
C ILE A 391 -36.16 11.49 19.12
N LEU A 392 -35.06 11.88 19.76
CA LEU A 392 -34.47 11.14 20.89
C LEU A 392 -35.13 11.59 22.21
N PRO A 393 -35.37 10.65 23.16
CA PRO A 393 -35.86 11.01 24.50
C PRO A 393 -34.91 12.00 25.19
N GLU A 394 -35.48 12.99 25.89
CA GLU A 394 -34.67 13.98 26.61
C GLU A 394 -33.82 13.34 27.72
N SER A 395 -34.31 12.25 28.32
CA SER A 395 -33.56 11.45 29.30
C SER A 395 -32.26 10.88 28.68
N HIS A 396 -32.30 10.43 27.42
CA HIS A 396 -31.12 9.93 26.72
C HIS A 396 -30.15 11.08 26.40
N ARG A 397 -30.64 12.20 25.89
CA ARG A 397 -29.82 13.37 25.58
C ARG A 397 -29.14 13.97 26.82
N SER A 398 -29.82 14.01 27.94
CA SER A 398 -29.26 14.54 29.19
C SER A 398 -28.23 13.60 29.82
N ALA A 399 -28.48 12.30 29.75
CA ALA A 399 -27.52 11.27 30.20
C ALA A 399 -26.23 11.32 29.35
N ASP A 400 -26.35 11.37 28.02
CA ASP A 400 -25.23 11.49 27.09
C ASP A 400 -24.39 12.73 27.36
N ARG A 401 -25.05 13.91 27.49
CA ARG A 401 -24.34 15.16 27.84
C ARG A 401 -23.59 15.09 29.17
N ARG A 402 -24.19 14.47 30.17
CA ARG A 402 -23.55 14.33 31.52
C ARG A 402 -22.33 13.41 31.46
N GLU A 403 -22.48 12.28 30.80
CA GLU A 403 -21.38 11.31 30.66
C GLU A 403 -20.20 11.89 29.89
N ARG A 404 -20.44 12.55 28.77
CA ARG A 404 -19.39 13.25 27.99
C ARG A 404 -18.70 14.34 28.79
N ALA A 405 -19.42 15.06 29.63
CA ALA A 405 -18.83 16.07 30.50
C ALA A 405 -17.89 15.40 31.54
N LEU A 406 -18.24 14.23 32.06
CA LEU A 406 -17.40 13.46 32.96
C LEU A 406 -16.17 12.89 32.27
N ASP A 407 -16.34 12.30 31.07
CA ASP A 407 -15.24 11.78 30.25
C ASP A 407 -14.26 12.87 29.82
N ALA A 408 -14.78 14.05 29.48
CA ALA A 408 -13.95 15.21 29.16
C ALA A 408 -13.11 15.66 30.36
N LEU A 409 -13.68 15.66 31.57
CA LEU A 409 -12.96 15.99 32.81
C LEU A 409 -11.90 14.92 33.13
N GLU A 410 -12.26 13.64 32.97
CA GLU A 410 -11.34 12.53 33.24
C GLU A 410 -10.20 12.47 32.22
N SER A 411 -10.50 12.68 30.94
CA SER A 411 -9.49 12.73 29.88
C SER A 411 -8.59 13.95 30.01
N ALA A 412 -9.09 15.10 30.46
CA ALA A 412 -8.27 16.27 30.77
C ALA A 412 -7.32 15.97 31.92
N ASN A 413 -7.77 15.31 32.97
CA ASN A 413 -6.92 14.90 34.10
C ASN A 413 -5.86 13.85 33.72
N GLN A 414 -6.14 12.98 32.76
CA GLN A 414 -5.17 11.97 32.28
C GLN A 414 -4.17 12.51 31.26
N GLN A 415 -4.52 13.54 30.49
CA GLN A 415 -3.69 14.09 29.39
C GLN A 415 -2.80 15.25 29.82
N ILE A 416 -3.13 15.93 30.91
CA ILE A 416 -2.46 17.14 31.35
C ILE A 416 -2.03 16.93 32.80
N GLU A 417 -0.74 16.76 33.03
CA GLU A 417 -0.16 16.78 34.35
C GLU A 417 0.14 18.25 34.72
N VAL A 418 -0.63 18.78 35.68
CA VAL A 418 -0.42 20.13 36.17
C VAL A 418 0.59 20.04 37.34
N GLN A 419 1.83 20.40 37.07
CA GLN A 419 2.83 20.53 38.13
C GLN A 419 2.88 21.99 38.61
N GLN A 420 2.53 22.21 39.87
CA GLN A 420 2.75 23.52 40.49
C GLN A 420 4.24 23.72 40.72
N THR A 421 4.85 24.62 39.95
CA THR A 421 6.23 25.08 40.17
C THR A 421 6.22 26.54 40.64
N ALA A 422 7.29 26.96 41.28
CA ALA A 422 7.44 28.33 41.79
C ALA A 422 7.38 29.42 40.69
N GLU A 423 7.52 29.04 39.43
CA GLU A 423 7.55 29.91 38.25
C GLU A 423 6.26 29.92 37.43
N GLY A 424 5.23 29.10 37.77
CA GLY A 424 3.96 29.05 37.08
C GLY A 424 3.35 27.65 37.01
N LEU A 425 2.33 27.47 36.16
CA LEU A 425 1.62 26.20 35.92
C LEU A 425 2.00 25.67 34.53
N PRO A 426 3.11 24.92 34.39
CA PRO A 426 3.40 24.27 33.10
C PRO A 426 2.44 23.12 32.85
N LEU A 427 1.81 23.10 31.67
CA LEU A 427 1.01 22.04 31.18
C LEU A 427 1.88 21.00 30.46
N ILE A 428 2.13 19.86 31.09
CA ILE A 428 2.99 18.81 30.54
C ILE A 428 2.12 17.77 29.83
N ARG A 429 2.30 17.61 28.54
CA ARG A 429 1.62 16.58 27.74
C ARG A 429 2.39 15.25 27.83
N ARG A 430 1.78 14.20 28.34
CA ARG A 430 2.42 12.87 28.40
C ARG A 430 2.82 12.37 27.02
N ALA A 431 4.08 11.97 26.87
CA ALA A 431 4.59 11.33 25.68
C ALA A 431 4.11 9.86 25.63
N GLY A 432 3.82 9.32 24.45
CA GLY A 432 3.51 7.87 24.29
C GLY A 432 2.19 7.55 23.60
N ARG A 433 1.41 8.54 23.18
CA ARG A 433 0.18 8.33 22.41
C ARG A 433 0.50 7.65 21.07
N ASN A 434 -0.21 6.55 20.76
CA ASN A 434 -0.02 5.74 19.56
C ASN A 434 1.33 4.98 19.46
N LEU A 435 1.85 4.51 20.59
CA LEU A 435 3.12 3.76 20.63
C LEU A 435 3.07 2.53 19.68
N GLY A 436 1.95 1.81 19.63
CA GLY A 436 1.78 0.65 18.73
C GLY A 436 1.91 1.01 17.26
N MET A 437 1.31 2.12 16.82
CA MET A 437 1.41 2.58 15.43
C MET A 437 2.83 3.08 15.10
N LYS A 438 3.50 3.75 16.04
CA LYS A 438 4.89 4.19 15.88
C LYS A 438 5.85 3.00 15.81
N LEU A 439 5.68 2.00 16.67
CA LEU A 439 6.46 0.75 16.62
C LEU A 439 6.20 -0.03 15.33
N GLY A 440 4.97 -0.11 14.86
CA GLY A 440 4.62 -0.74 13.59
C GLY A 440 5.28 -0.06 12.39
N LEU A 441 5.28 1.28 12.34
CA LEU A 441 5.96 2.06 11.31
C LEU A 441 7.49 1.90 11.39
N LEU A 442 8.05 1.87 12.60
CA LEU A 442 9.48 1.70 12.83
C LEU A 442 9.96 0.29 12.43
N MET A 443 9.18 -0.75 12.75
CA MET A 443 9.44 -2.11 12.29
C MET A 443 9.34 -2.23 10.77
N PHE A 444 8.29 -1.67 10.16
CA PHE A 444 8.11 -1.68 8.72
C PHE A 444 9.26 -0.96 8.01
N GLY A 445 9.57 0.28 8.41
CA GLY A 445 10.69 1.04 7.87
C GLY A 445 12.02 0.32 8.08
N GLY A 446 12.26 -0.25 9.26
CA GLY A 446 13.47 -1.01 9.58
C GLY A 446 13.67 -2.25 8.70
N ILE A 447 12.60 -2.97 8.36
CA ILE A 447 12.67 -4.12 7.43
C ILE A 447 13.09 -3.63 6.04
N PHE A 448 12.44 -2.58 5.52
CA PHE A 448 12.75 -2.07 4.19
C PHE A 448 14.14 -1.41 4.13
N ALA A 449 14.53 -0.66 5.15
CA ALA A 449 15.87 -0.10 5.25
C ALA A 449 16.95 -1.21 5.31
N GLY A 450 16.72 -2.26 6.10
CA GLY A 450 17.62 -3.40 6.21
C GLY A 450 17.78 -4.14 4.88
N VAL A 451 16.66 -4.46 4.22
CA VAL A 451 16.67 -5.10 2.89
C VAL A 451 17.32 -4.18 1.85
N GLY A 452 17.01 -2.89 1.86
CA GLY A 452 17.60 -1.91 0.95
C GLY A 452 19.11 -1.79 1.11
N THR A 453 19.58 -1.66 2.34
CA THR A 453 21.03 -1.60 2.65
C THR A 453 21.73 -2.89 2.24
N PHE A 454 21.13 -4.05 2.53
CA PHE A 454 21.68 -5.36 2.15
C PHE A 454 21.79 -5.49 0.61
N LEU A 455 20.73 -5.16 -0.13
CA LEU A 455 20.75 -5.18 -1.59
C LEU A 455 21.75 -4.17 -2.16
N PHE A 456 21.89 -3.01 -1.54
CA PHE A 456 22.85 -1.99 -1.97
C PHE A 456 24.30 -2.42 -1.76
N LEU A 457 24.59 -3.10 -0.64
CA LEU A 457 25.92 -3.69 -0.38
C LEU A 457 26.23 -4.81 -1.37
N LEU A 458 25.26 -5.69 -1.67
CA LEU A 458 25.41 -6.72 -2.70
C LEU A 458 25.59 -6.12 -4.11
N ALA A 459 24.99 -4.98 -4.39
CA ALA A 459 25.07 -4.32 -5.70
C ALA A 459 26.48 -3.80 -6.01
N ALA A 460 27.29 -3.50 -5.00
CA ALA A 460 28.67 -3.04 -5.19
C ALA A 460 29.52 -4.09 -5.94
N GLU A 461 29.13 -5.38 -5.90
CA GLU A 461 29.85 -6.48 -6.54
C GLU A 461 29.07 -7.11 -7.72
N GLU A 462 27.72 -6.98 -7.78
CA GLU A 462 26.90 -7.78 -8.70
C GLU A 462 26.08 -7.01 -9.74
N GLY A 463 26.18 -5.66 -9.80
CA GLY A 463 25.68 -4.90 -10.94
C GLY A 463 24.43 -4.03 -10.73
N PHE A 464 24.12 -3.28 -11.78
CA PHE A 464 23.16 -2.15 -11.82
C PHE A 464 21.74 -2.46 -11.32
N MET A 465 21.24 -3.69 -11.50
CA MET A 465 19.89 -4.07 -11.07
C MET A 465 19.72 -4.10 -9.54
N LEU A 466 20.74 -4.61 -8.82
CA LEU A 466 20.70 -4.63 -7.37
C LEU A 466 20.86 -3.25 -6.76
N TYR A 467 21.61 -2.33 -7.43
CA TYR A 467 21.62 -0.90 -7.07
C TYR A 467 20.23 -0.27 -7.16
N ILE A 468 19.50 -0.55 -8.24
CA ILE A 468 18.13 -0.04 -8.40
C ILE A 468 17.24 -0.60 -7.29
N MET A 469 17.25 -1.91 -7.08
CA MET A 469 16.41 -2.56 -6.05
C MET A 469 16.80 -2.08 -4.65
N GLY A 470 18.09 -2.03 -4.31
CA GLY A 470 18.58 -1.55 -3.02
C GLY A 470 18.22 -0.09 -2.77
N SER A 471 18.33 0.76 -3.80
CA SER A 471 17.92 2.16 -3.71
C SER A 471 16.41 2.31 -3.50
N ILE A 472 15.60 1.48 -4.16
CA ILE A 472 14.14 1.46 -4.02
C ILE A 472 13.73 1.05 -2.59
N PHE A 473 14.25 -0.06 -2.11
CA PHE A 473 13.94 -0.55 -0.75
C PHE A 473 14.49 0.38 0.33
N GLY A 474 15.69 0.93 0.13
CA GLY A 474 16.26 1.93 1.02
C GLY A 474 15.39 3.18 1.10
N LEU A 475 14.92 3.71 -0.03
CA LEU A 475 14.08 4.92 -0.08
C LEU A 475 12.70 4.73 0.61
N ILE A 476 12.23 3.49 0.70
CA ILE A 476 11.00 3.12 1.44
C ILE A 476 11.27 3.02 2.94
N GLY A 477 12.46 2.56 3.33
CA GLY A 477 12.82 2.28 4.72
C GLY A 477 13.38 3.48 5.48
N TYR A 478 14.08 4.40 4.82
CA TYR A 478 14.62 5.64 5.38
C TYR A 478 13.66 6.82 5.19
#